data_9fbcc3b99324061067e581a775c5d154
#
_entry.id   9fbcc3b99324061067e581a775c5d154
#
_cell.length_a   1.000
_cell.length_b   1.000
_cell.length_c   1.000
_cell.angle_alpha   90.00
_cell.angle_beta   90.00
_cell.angle_gamma   90.00
#
_symmetry.space_group_name_H-M   'P 1'
#
loop_
_entity.id
_entity.type
_entity.pdbx_description
1 polymer ?
#
loop_
_entity_poly.entity_id
_entity_poly.type
_entity_poly.pdbx_seq_one_letter_code
_entity_poly.pdbx_strand_id
1 'polypeptide(L)'
;ESMKDSKYKIIRNLSGHQLQPWDLHSIKSVAVFETRNEDILEEGDALAVEIFITDGDSWINSSNKALIYALTRNLSPVRNPNVKKLQNDIFKRRKTLPFTERYVLEHLGYSKVDFFLLKKTENLKEYPILLEKPGTKIAQFEDVIYVDKDKVIITTK
;
A
#
# COMPACT_ATOMS: atom_id res chain seq x y z
N GLU A 1 -18.39 -7.84 -17.94
CA GLU A 1 -18.73 -8.29 -19.32
C GLU A 1 -17.68 -7.85 -20.36
N SER A 2 -17.10 -6.66 -20.27
CA SER A 2 -16.18 -6.11 -21.29
C SER A 2 -14.83 -6.85 -21.44
N MET A 3 -14.46 -7.76 -20.56
CA MET A 3 -13.17 -8.45 -20.60
C MET A 3 -13.23 -9.93 -21.01
N LYS A 4 -14.41 -10.50 -21.24
CA LYS A 4 -14.55 -11.94 -21.55
C LYS A 4 -13.80 -12.39 -22.82
N ASP A 5 -13.71 -11.50 -23.82
CA ASP A 5 -13.03 -11.76 -25.10
C ASP A 5 -11.67 -11.07 -25.20
N SER A 6 -11.18 -10.48 -24.12
CA SER A 6 -9.90 -9.80 -24.07
C SER A 6 -8.76 -10.77 -23.73
N LYS A 7 -7.57 -10.53 -24.32
CA LYS A 7 -6.34 -11.21 -23.87
C LYS A 7 -5.90 -10.77 -22.46
N TYR A 8 -6.43 -9.66 -21.97
CA TYR A 8 -6.14 -9.14 -20.65
C TYR A 8 -7.04 -9.75 -19.60
N LYS A 9 -6.51 -9.97 -18.41
CA LYS A 9 -7.18 -10.58 -17.27
C LYS A 9 -7.04 -9.70 -16.04
N ILE A 10 -8.01 -9.76 -15.14
CA ILE A 10 -7.91 -9.10 -13.83
C ILE A 10 -6.99 -9.92 -12.93
N ILE A 11 -6.08 -9.24 -12.22
CA ILE A 11 -5.25 -9.88 -11.18
C ILE A 11 -6.14 -10.16 -9.97
N ARG A 12 -6.15 -11.43 -9.52
CA ARG A 12 -7.13 -11.94 -8.56
C ARG A 12 -6.69 -11.89 -7.09
N ASN A 13 -5.44 -11.65 -6.82
CA ASN A 13 -4.90 -11.54 -5.46
C ASN A 13 -4.48 -10.12 -5.09
N LEU A 14 -5.00 -9.13 -5.80
CA LEU A 14 -4.99 -7.73 -5.43
C LEU A 14 -6.42 -7.20 -5.38
N SER A 15 -6.68 -6.28 -4.48
CA SER A 15 -7.98 -5.65 -4.28
C SER A 15 -7.81 -4.21 -3.87
N GLY A 16 -8.83 -3.40 -4.07
CA GLY A 16 -8.95 -2.13 -3.39
C GLY A 16 -9.10 -2.32 -1.88
N HIS A 17 -9.01 -1.25 -1.13
CA HIS A 17 -8.99 -1.29 0.34
C HIS A 17 -9.55 -0.03 0.97
N GLN A 18 -9.98 -0.15 2.22
CA GLN A 18 -10.41 0.99 3.02
C GLN A 18 -9.20 1.83 3.45
N LEU A 19 -9.41 3.14 3.44
CA LEU A 19 -8.48 4.16 3.93
C LEU A 19 -8.97 4.71 5.26
N GLN A 20 -8.07 4.92 6.19
CA GLN A 20 -8.33 5.64 7.44
C GLN A 20 -7.20 6.64 7.70
N PRO A 21 -7.40 7.64 8.57
CA PRO A 21 -6.34 8.59 8.92
C PRO A 21 -5.08 7.85 9.36
N TRP A 22 -3.98 8.05 8.61
CA TRP A 22 -2.66 7.42 8.81
C TRP A 22 -2.64 5.90 8.62
N ASP A 23 -3.68 5.30 8.08
CA ASP A 23 -3.75 3.87 7.76
C ASP A 23 -4.16 3.65 6.30
N LEU A 24 -3.18 3.28 5.47
CA LEU A 24 -3.40 3.10 4.05
C LEU A 24 -4.22 1.83 3.73
N HIS A 25 -4.05 0.77 4.51
CA HIS A 25 -4.75 -0.50 4.32
C HIS A 25 -5.49 -0.87 5.61
N SER A 26 -6.73 -0.42 5.73
CA SER A 26 -7.57 -0.69 6.89
C SER A 26 -8.32 -2.03 6.76
N ILE A 27 -9.46 -2.16 7.38
CA ILE A 27 -10.12 -3.45 7.64
C ILE A 27 -10.85 -3.98 6.40
N LYS A 28 -11.62 -3.10 5.69
CA LYS A 28 -12.46 -3.52 4.58
C LYS A 28 -11.65 -3.64 3.28
N SER A 29 -11.96 -4.64 2.47
CA SER A 29 -11.41 -4.78 1.12
C SER A 29 -12.46 -4.51 0.05
N VAL A 30 -12.03 -4.00 -1.11
CA VAL A 30 -12.89 -3.71 -2.26
C VAL A 30 -12.56 -4.68 -3.37
N ALA A 31 -13.38 -5.70 -3.51
CA ALA A 31 -13.18 -6.69 -4.57
C ALA A 31 -13.53 -6.10 -5.94
N VAL A 32 -12.67 -6.34 -6.93
CA VAL A 32 -12.84 -5.91 -8.33
C VAL A 32 -13.23 -7.06 -9.26
N PHE A 33 -13.50 -8.24 -8.69
CA PHE A 33 -13.98 -9.43 -9.36
C PHE A 33 -14.94 -10.19 -8.43
N GLU A 34 -15.67 -11.15 -8.96
CA GLU A 34 -16.62 -11.94 -8.18
C GLU A 34 -15.90 -12.71 -7.07
N THR A 35 -16.24 -12.41 -5.83
CA THR A 35 -15.68 -13.02 -4.62
C THR A 35 -16.79 -13.24 -3.60
N ARG A 36 -16.46 -13.90 -2.49
CA ARG A 36 -17.33 -14.03 -1.31
C ARG A 36 -17.11 -12.91 -0.28
N ASN A 37 -16.66 -11.73 -0.74
CA ASN A 37 -16.49 -10.59 0.16
C ASN A 37 -17.87 -10.11 0.63
N GLU A 38 -18.06 -10.08 1.94
CA GLU A 38 -19.31 -9.66 2.61
C GLU A 38 -19.15 -8.27 3.27
N ASP A 39 -18.07 -7.55 3.00
CA ASP A 39 -17.85 -6.21 3.52
C ASP A 39 -18.97 -5.26 3.04
N ILE A 40 -19.64 -4.62 3.97
CA ILE A 40 -20.68 -3.64 3.70
C ILE A 40 -20.09 -2.25 3.78
N LEU A 41 -20.39 -1.42 2.77
CA LEU A 41 -20.00 -0.01 2.76
C LEU A 41 -20.94 0.78 3.69
N GLU A 42 -20.34 1.65 4.49
CA GLU A 42 -21.04 2.48 5.47
C GLU A 42 -20.73 3.96 5.22
N GLU A 43 -21.62 4.83 5.65
CA GLU A 43 -21.40 6.28 5.65
C GLU A 43 -20.08 6.60 6.39
N GLY A 44 -19.21 7.39 5.75
CA GLY A 44 -17.90 7.74 6.28
C GLY A 44 -16.76 6.85 5.77
N ASP A 45 -17.03 5.77 5.04
CA ASP A 45 -15.98 4.96 4.44
C ASP A 45 -15.25 5.74 3.34
N ALA A 46 -13.93 5.75 3.40
CA ALA A 46 -13.05 6.16 2.33
C ALA A 46 -12.35 4.92 1.77
N LEU A 47 -12.40 4.72 0.46
CA LEU A 47 -11.96 3.48 -0.18
C LEU A 47 -11.09 3.81 -1.41
N ALA A 48 -9.95 3.16 -1.50
CA ALA A 48 -9.19 3.05 -2.75
C ALA A 48 -9.79 1.90 -3.58
N VAL A 49 -10.35 2.24 -4.73
CA VAL A 49 -10.88 1.26 -5.69
C VAL A 49 -9.82 1.04 -6.74
N GLU A 50 -9.12 -0.08 -6.65
CA GLU A 50 -7.97 -0.41 -7.49
C GLU A 50 -8.29 -1.58 -8.42
N ILE A 51 -7.98 -1.43 -9.70
CA ILE A 51 -8.07 -2.50 -10.70
C ILE A 51 -6.70 -2.73 -11.31
N PHE A 52 -6.24 -3.96 -11.27
CA PHE A 52 -5.00 -4.40 -11.91
C PHE A 52 -5.34 -5.38 -13.02
N ILE A 53 -4.84 -5.11 -14.21
CA ILE A 53 -5.01 -6.00 -15.37
C ILE A 53 -3.64 -6.42 -15.92
N THR A 54 -3.57 -7.63 -16.47
CA THR A 54 -2.35 -8.20 -17.02
C THR A 54 -2.62 -9.00 -18.30
N ASP A 55 -1.62 -9.18 -19.14
CA ASP A 55 -1.60 -10.18 -20.22
C ASP A 55 -0.96 -11.50 -19.80
N GLY A 56 -0.71 -11.69 -18.50
CA GLY A 56 -0.09 -12.87 -17.88
C GLY A 56 -1.06 -13.85 -17.22
N ASP A 57 -0.64 -14.36 -16.06
CA ASP A 57 -1.33 -15.46 -15.36
C ASP A 57 -2.38 -15.00 -14.34
N SER A 58 -2.60 -13.69 -14.19
CA SER A 58 -3.58 -13.08 -13.25
C SER A 58 -3.25 -13.28 -11.77
N TRP A 59 -1.98 -13.48 -11.44
CA TRP A 59 -1.52 -13.72 -10.08
C TRP A 59 -0.19 -13.05 -9.80
N ILE A 60 -0.12 -12.32 -8.70
CA ILE A 60 1.06 -11.61 -8.23
C ILE A 60 1.76 -12.41 -7.14
N ASN A 61 3.09 -12.45 -7.22
CA ASN A 61 3.95 -12.99 -6.18
C ASN A 61 4.76 -11.86 -5.53
N SER A 62 4.98 -11.96 -4.24
CA SER A 62 5.84 -11.02 -3.52
C SER A 62 7.31 -11.41 -3.71
N SER A 63 8.15 -10.43 -4.05
CA SER A 63 9.59 -10.62 -4.06
C SER A 63 10.16 -10.58 -2.64
N ASN A 64 11.44 -10.91 -2.49
CA ASN A 64 12.18 -10.74 -1.24
C ASN A 64 12.79 -9.33 -1.08
N LYS A 65 12.43 -8.38 -1.95
CA LYS A 65 12.92 -7.00 -1.92
C LYS A 65 11.77 -6.04 -1.69
N ALA A 66 12.00 -5.06 -0.84
CA ALA A 66 11.07 -3.95 -0.61
C ALA A 66 11.76 -2.62 -0.96
N LEU A 67 10.99 -1.70 -1.52
CA LEU A 67 11.40 -0.31 -1.81
C LEU A 67 10.54 0.70 -1.04
N ILE A 68 9.42 0.24 -0.50
CA ILE A 68 8.46 1.05 0.25
C ILE A 68 8.36 0.46 1.65
N TYR A 69 8.30 1.34 2.64
CA TYR A 69 8.30 1.03 4.05
C TYR A 69 7.28 1.90 4.77
N ALA A 70 6.78 1.45 5.91
CA ALA A 70 6.00 2.28 6.83
C ALA A 70 6.42 1.98 8.27
N LEU A 71 6.28 2.94 9.17
CA LEU A 71 6.41 2.64 10.59
C LEU A 71 5.24 1.77 11.05
N THR A 72 5.51 0.81 11.91
CA THR A 72 4.48 0.03 12.59
C THR A 72 3.71 0.91 13.59
N ARG A 73 2.48 0.53 13.93
CA ARG A 73 1.68 1.28 14.93
C ARG A 73 2.29 1.21 16.33
N ASN A 74 2.83 0.06 16.70
CA ASN A 74 3.44 -0.19 18.00
C ASN A 74 4.96 -0.20 17.85
N LEU A 75 5.60 0.91 18.19
CA LEU A 75 7.04 1.08 18.07
C LEU A 75 7.76 0.48 19.28
N SER A 76 8.65 -0.47 19.01
CA SER A 76 9.59 -1.00 20.01
C SER A 76 10.69 0.02 20.33
N PRO A 77 11.22 0.04 21.57
CA PRO A 77 12.30 0.93 21.95
C PRO A 77 13.57 0.71 21.12
N VAL A 78 14.16 1.80 20.62
CA VAL A 78 15.42 1.78 19.88
C VAL A 78 16.55 2.34 20.75
N ARG A 79 17.63 1.58 20.91
CA ARG A 79 18.79 1.98 21.74
C ARG A 79 19.73 2.97 21.03
N ASN A 80 19.92 2.81 19.71
CA ASN A 80 20.80 3.69 18.93
C ASN A 80 20.19 5.09 18.81
N PRO A 81 20.88 6.18 19.26
CA PRO A 81 20.33 7.53 19.27
C PRO A 81 19.98 8.06 17.87
N ASN A 82 20.80 7.77 16.86
CA ASN A 82 20.58 8.23 15.50
C ASN A 82 19.35 7.53 14.88
N VAL A 83 19.22 6.23 15.09
CA VAL A 83 18.06 5.45 14.63
C VAL A 83 16.79 5.90 15.34
N LYS A 84 16.87 6.17 16.64
CA LYS A 84 15.73 6.74 17.41
C LYS A 84 15.31 8.10 16.87
N LYS A 85 16.28 8.97 16.55
CA LYS A 85 16.02 10.28 15.94
C LYS A 85 15.37 10.13 14.57
N LEU A 86 15.93 9.28 13.70
CA LEU A 86 15.38 8.95 12.39
C LEU A 86 13.92 8.47 12.50
N GLN A 87 13.65 7.50 13.37
CA GLN A 87 12.30 6.98 13.61
C GLN A 87 11.33 8.10 14.04
N ASN A 88 11.75 8.97 14.95
CA ASN A 88 10.94 10.10 15.40
C ASN A 88 10.66 11.11 14.28
N ASP A 89 11.64 11.40 13.42
CA ASP A 89 11.49 12.34 12.32
C ASP A 89 10.55 11.78 11.23
N ILE A 90 10.63 10.48 10.95
CA ILE A 90 9.66 9.79 10.09
C ILE A 90 8.27 9.88 10.74
N PHE A 91 8.14 9.52 12.02
CA PHE A 91 6.86 9.54 12.71
C PHE A 91 6.21 10.92 12.72
N LYS A 92 6.97 11.98 12.96
CA LYS A 92 6.46 13.36 12.94
C LYS A 92 5.87 13.74 11.58
N ARG A 93 6.48 13.29 10.48
CA ARG A 93 6.12 13.72 9.11
C ARG A 93 5.17 12.77 8.39
N ARG A 94 5.29 11.48 8.66
CA ARG A 94 4.59 10.42 7.90
C ARG A 94 3.68 9.57 8.77
N LYS A 95 3.84 9.59 10.09
CA LYS A 95 3.14 8.66 10.99
C LYS A 95 3.37 7.22 10.54
N THR A 96 2.29 6.51 10.18
CA THR A 96 2.30 5.16 9.62
C THR A 96 2.10 5.11 8.09
N LEU A 97 2.13 6.28 7.42
CA LEU A 97 2.04 6.33 5.97
C LEU A 97 3.34 5.84 5.30
N PRO A 98 3.25 5.22 4.13
CA PRO A 98 4.40 4.70 3.41
C PRO A 98 5.43 5.77 3.02
N PHE A 99 6.69 5.36 2.97
CA PHE A 99 7.83 6.15 2.50
C PHE A 99 8.88 5.25 1.84
N THR A 100 9.82 5.84 1.11
CA THR A 100 10.94 5.13 0.45
C THR A 100 12.26 5.37 1.15
N GLU A 101 13.27 4.51 0.93
CA GLU A 101 14.66 4.77 1.35
C GLU A 101 15.14 6.12 0.82
N ARG A 102 14.86 6.45 -0.45
CA ARG A 102 15.22 7.73 -1.05
C ARG A 102 14.69 8.93 -0.25
N TYR A 103 13.45 8.86 0.23
CA TYR A 103 12.89 9.91 1.09
C TYR A 103 13.73 10.11 2.37
N VAL A 104 14.18 9.03 2.99
CA VAL A 104 15.03 9.09 4.20
C VAL A 104 16.38 9.73 3.91
N LEU A 105 17.01 9.37 2.79
CA LEU A 105 18.34 9.84 2.43
C LEU A 105 18.34 11.30 1.93
N GLU A 106 17.45 11.62 0.98
CA GLU A 106 17.45 12.89 0.26
C GLU A 106 16.66 13.99 0.97
N HIS A 107 15.54 13.65 1.60
CA HIS A 107 14.68 14.66 2.23
C HIS A 107 14.87 14.78 3.74
N LEU A 108 15.22 13.69 4.43
CA LEU A 108 15.50 13.74 5.86
C LEU A 108 17.00 13.87 6.17
N GLY A 109 17.89 13.62 5.19
CA GLY A 109 19.33 13.80 5.33
C GLY A 109 20.03 12.74 6.17
N TYR A 110 19.43 11.55 6.35
CA TYR A 110 20.05 10.45 7.09
C TYR A 110 20.93 9.59 6.19
N SER A 111 21.88 8.87 6.81
CA SER A 111 22.77 7.97 6.09
C SER A 111 22.09 6.63 5.76
N LYS A 112 22.64 5.93 4.74
CA LYS A 112 22.24 4.54 4.43
C LYS A 112 22.43 3.60 5.63
N VAL A 113 23.43 3.87 6.46
CA VAL A 113 23.70 3.07 7.68
C VAL A 113 22.57 3.25 8.70
N ASP A 114 22.15 4.48 8.97
CA ASP A 114 21.02 4.74 9.89
C ASP A 114 19.75 4.04 9.42
N PHE A 115 19.44 4.13 8.12
CA PHE A 115 18.28 3.46 7.56
C PHE A 115 18.41 1.93 7.60
N PHE A 116 19.59 1.39 7.29
CA PHE A 116 19.85 -0.05 7.43
C PHE A 116 19.63 -0.54 8.87
N LEU A 117 20.12 0.21 9.85
CA LEU A 117 19.91 -0.12 11.26
C LEU A 117 18.43 -0.03 11.66
N LEU A 118 17.69 0.96 11.14
CA LEU A 118 16.23 1.03 11.35
C LEU A 118 15.51 -0.17 10.75
N LYS A 119 15.91 -0.66 9.57
CA LYS A 119 15.36 -1.90 8.98
C LYS A 119 15.63 -3.16 9.80
N LYS A 120 16.64 -3.15 10.67
CA LYS A 120 16.92 -4.28 11.60
C LYS A 120 16.07 -4.25 12.84
N THR A 121 15.28 -3.20 13.03
CA THR A 121 14.28 -3.14 14.11
C THR A 121 12.96 -3.75 13.59
N GLU A 122 12.07 -4.11 14.51
CA GLU A 122 10.71 -4.56 14.17
C GLU A 122 9.75 -3.38 13.92
N ASN A 123 10.29 -2.16 13.82
CA ASN A 123 9.50 -0.93 13.72
C ASN A 123 9.10 -0.57 12.28
N LEU A 124 9.55 -1.33 11.29
CA LEU A 124 9.19 -1.14 9.89
C LEU A 124 8.34 -2.29 9.36
N LYS A 125 7.22 -1.93 8.76
CA LYS A 125 6.50 -2.77 7.80
C LYS A 125 7.15 -2.58 6.43
N GLU A 126 7.52 -3.66 5.78
CA GLU A 126 8.05 -3.67 4.43
C GLU A 126 6.93 -3.98 3.43
N TYR A 127 6.90 -3.25 2.32
CA TYR A 127 6.04 -3.54 1.18
C TYR A 127 6.89 -4.15 0.08
N PRO A 128 6.83 -5.48 -0.12
CA PRO A 128 7.63 -6.16 -1.13
C PRO A 128 7.24 -5.72 -2.53
N ILE A 129 8.21 -5.76 -3.45
CA ILE A 129 7.94 -5.57 -4.88
C ILE A 129 7.05 -6.71 -5.33
N LEU A 130 5.96 -6.36 -5.99
CA LEU A 130 4.99 -7.30 -6.53
C LEU A 130 5.41 -7.68 -7.96
N LEU A 131 5.46 -8.97 -8.21
CA LEU A 131 5.93 -9.53 -9.47
C LEU A 131 4.90 -10.48 -10.05
N GLU A 132 4.64 -10.34 -11.32
CA GLU A 132 3.97 -11.33 -12.12
C GLU A 132 5.00 -12.10 -12.98
N LYS A 133 4.55 -12.98 -13.83
CA LYS A 133 5.39 -13.73 -14.76
C LYS A 133 6.31 -12.82 -15.58
N PRO A 134 7.61 -13.14 -15.72
CA PRO A 134 8.52 -12.31 -16.50
C PRO A 134 8.04 -12.06 -17.94
N GLY A 135 8.18 -10.82 -18.39
CA GLY A 135 7.80 -10.40 -19.74
C GLY A 135 6.33 -9.99 -19.91
N THR A 136 5.50 -10.11 -18.86
CA THR A 136 4.10 -9.65 -18.88
C THR A 136 4.01 -8.16 -18.59
N LYS A 137 2.91 -7.57 -19.01
CA LYS A 137 2.57 -6.17 -18.76
C LYS A 137 1.44 -6.10 -17.76
N ILE A 138 1.55 -5.18 -16.82
CA ILE A 138 0.52 -4.87 -15.84
C ILE A 138 0.11 -3.41 -16.03
N ALA A 139 -1.19 -3.14 -16.01
CA ALA A 139 -1.73 -1.80 -15.91
C ALA A 139 -2.60 -1.71 -14.66
N GLN A 140 -2.54 -0.57 -13.98
CA GLN A 140 -3.33 -0.23 -12.82
C GLN A 140 -4.18 1.00 -13.12
N PHE A 141 -5.41 0.99 -12.61
CA PHE A 141 -6.25 2.16 -12.48
C PHE A 141 -6.78 2.23 -11.06
N GLU A 142 -6.80 3.43 -10.49
CA GLU A 142 -7.24 3.67 -9.12
C GLU A 142 -8.02 4.97 -9.04
N ASP A 143 -9.17 4.91 -8.36
CA ASP A 143 -9.89 6.09 -7.88
C ASP A 143 -10.12 5.96 -6.38
N VAL A 144 -10.13 7.07 -5.67
CA VAL A 144 -10.53 7.12 -4.26
C VAL A 144 -11.97 7.61 -4.18
N ILE A 145 -12.79 6.85 -3.47
CA ILE A 145 -14.19 7.18 -3.21
C ILE A 145 -14.43 7.42 -1.72
N TYR A 146 -15.40 8.30 -1.44
CA TYR A 146 -15.93 8.54 -0.12
C TYR A 146 -17.43 8.24 -0.10
N VAL A 147 -17.88 7.46 0.85
CA VAL A 147 -19.30 7.10 1.02
C VAL A 147 -19.96 8.15 1.90
N ASP A 148 -20.77 8.98 1.29
CA ASP A 148 -21.62 9.96 1.98
C ASP A 148 -23.02 9.34 2.18
N LYS A 149 -23.87 9.98 2.97
CA LYS A 149 -25.18 9.48 3.36
C LYS A 149 -26.04 8.97 2.19
N ASP A 150 -26.11 9.71 1.10
CA ASP A 150 -27.00 9.44 -0.04
C ASP A 150 -26.25 9.28 -1.37
N LYS A 151 -24.91 9.33 -1.37
CA LYS A 151 -24.10 9.28 -2.59
C LYS A 151 -22.69 8.81 -2.36
N VAL A 152 -22.03 8.37 -3.41
CA VAL A 152 -20.59 8.12 -3.45
C VAL A 152 -19.90 9.29 -4.15
N ILE A 153 -18.86 9.83 -3.52
CA ILE A 153 -18.06 10.94 -4.03
C ILE A 153 -16.71 10.39 -4.50
N ILE A 154 -16.36 10.64 -5.76
CA ILE A 154 -15.01 10.34 -6.27
C ILE A 154 -14.12 11.53 -5.90
N THR A 155 -13.09 11.30 -5.07
CA THR A 155 -12.25 12.36 -4.51
C THR A 155 -10.98 12.63 -5.33
N THR A 156 -10.69 11.80 -6.34
CA THR A 156 -9.52 11.89 -7.22
C THR A 156 -9.80 12.57 -8.57
N LYS A 157 -11.01 13.07 -8.75
CA LYS A 157 -11.44 13.82 -9.96
C LYS A 157 -11.67 15.28 -9.65
#